data_914d100751a586e4a77ed21060414546
#
_entry.id   914d100751a586e4a77ed21060414546
#
_cell.length_a   1.000
_cell.length_b   1.000
_cell.length_c   1.000
_cell.angle_alpha   90.00
_cell.angle_beta   90.00
_cell.angle_gamma   90.00
#
_symmetry.space_group_name_H-M   'P 1'
#
loop_
_entity.id
_entity.type
_entity.pdbx_description
1 polymer ?
#
loop_
_entity_poly.entity_id
_entity_poly.type
_entity_poly.pdbx_seq_one_letter_code
_entity_poly.pdbx_strand_id
1 'polypeptide(L)'
;VCMSNGPLNKPKLPGIKGVKSFKGHSFHTSRWDYKYTGGSSEGNLIGLKGKKVAVIGTGATAVQAVPHIGKMAEELFVFQRTPSSIDERNNRPTDKKWSDSLKQGWQKERMDNFNTLVSGGFQDEDLVNDGWTDIIRNLAIAFLHNTDGEMSHEKLMEMMENADYQKMEQIRARAQELVNDES
;
A
#
# COMPACT_ATOMS: atom_id res chain seq x y z
N VAL A 1 10.11 -28.10 5.98
CA VAL A 1 10.69 -26.76 6.06
C VAL A 1 9.85 -25.82 5.22
N CYS A 2 9.26 -24.81 5.84
CA CYS A 2 8.51 -23.76 5.14
C CYS A 2 9.47 -22.58 4.90
N MET A 3 9.59 -22.14 3.65
CA MET A 3 10.43 -21.01 3.28
C MET A 3 9.52 -19.85 2.81
N SER A 4 9.64 -18.69 3.45
CA SER A 4 8.84 -17.49 3.14
C SER A 4 9.72 -16.35 2.60
N ASN A 5 10.64 -16.67 1.70
CA ASN A 5 11.65 -15.73 1.23
C ASN A 5 11.10 -14.64 0.31
N GLY A 6 9.95 -14.88 -0.31
CA GLY A 6 9.36 -13.98 -1.31
C GLY A 6 10.24 -13.78 -2.56
N PRO A 7 9.75 -13.07 -3.57
CA PRO A 7 10.49 -12.81 -4.79
C PRO A 7 11.50 -11.65 -4.68
N LEU A 8 11.34 -10.73 -3.71
CA LEU A 8 12.10 -9.49 -3.59
C LEU A 8 13.30 -9.65 -2.63
N ASN A 9 14.19 -10.58 -2.92
CA ASN A 9 15.32 -10.92 -2.05
C ASN A 9 16.65 -10.22 -2.43
N LYS A 10 16.72 -9.57 -3.59
CA LYS A 10 17.93 -8.88 -4.08
C LYS A 10 17.68 -7.37 -4.18
N PRO A 11 18.23 -6.55 -3.27
CA PRO A 11 18.10 -5.10 -3.37
C PRO A 11 18.78 -4.61 -4.64
N LYS A 12 18.12 -3.70 -5.35
CA LYS A 12 18.64 -3.03 -6.52
C LYS A 12 18.85 -1.56 -6.19
N LEU A 13 20.09 -1.11 -6.24
CA LEU A 13 20.40 0.31 -6.05
C LEU A 13 20.08 1.10 -7.33
N PRO A 14 19.62 2.35 -7.18
CA PRO A 14 19.42 3.22 -8.33
C PRO A 14 20.74 3.52 -9.04
N GLY A 15 20.72 3.61 -10.37
CA GLY A 15 21.87 3.96 -11.21
C GLY A 15 22.21 5.45 -11.21
N ILE A 16 22.13 6.10 -10.04
CA ILE A 16 22.35 7.55 -9.91
C ILE A 16 23.84 7.84 -9.82
N LYS A 17 24.32 8.79 -10.64
CA LYS A 17 25.71 9.25 -10.57
C LYS A 17 26.03 9.78 -9.18
N GLY A 18 27.12 9.31 -8.58
CA GLY A 18 27.54 9.76 -7.24
C GLY A 18 26.99 8.93 -6.07
N VAL A 19 26.11 7.95 -6.29
CA VAL A 19 25.57 7.11 -5.20
C VAL A 19 26.66 6.45 -4.34
N LYS A 20 27.80 6.08 -4.96
CA LYS A 20 28.96 5.47 -4.28
C LYS A 20 29.87 6.50 -3.56
N SER A 21 29.74 7.78 -3.85
CA SER A 21 30.52 8.86 -3.24
C SER A 21 29.78 9.56 -2.10
N PHE A 22 28.55 9.18 -1.81
CA PHE A 22 27.81 9.70 -0.67
C PHE A 22 28.55 9.36 0.63
N LYS A 23 28.76 10.35 1.46
CA LYS A 23 29.54 10.23 2.72
C LYS A 23 28.66 9.97 3.94
N GLY A 24 27.36 10.16 3.83
CA GLY A 24 26.42 9.88 4.89
C GLY A 24 26.17 8.38 5.07
N HIS A 25 25.56 8.02 6.19
CA HIS A 25 25.09 6.66 6.41
C HIS A 25 23.93 6.33 5.47
N SER A 26 23.97 5.15 4.88
CA SER A 26 22.89 4.72 3.96
C SER A 26 22.66 3.22 4.09
N PHE A 27 21.39 2.83 4.00
CA PHE A 27 20.98 1.43 3.99
C PHE A 27 19.67 1.26 3.19
N HIS A 28 19.41 0.05 2.76
CA HIS A 28 18.15 -0.30 2.13
C HIS A 28 17.11 -0.64 3.19
N THR A 29 15.84 -0.24 3.02
CA THR A 29 14.76 -0.46 3.99
C THR A 29 14.55 -1.94 4.36
N SER A 30 14.82 -2.88 3.45
CA SER A 30 14.81 -4.32 3.75
C SER A 30 15.97 -4.80 4.64
N ARG A 31 16.91 -3.92 4.95
CA ARG A 31 18.06 -4.13 5.83
C ARG A 31 18.17 -2.96 6.80
N TRP A 32 17.08 -2.71 7.53
CA TRP A 32 17.00 -1.58 8.45
C TRP A 32 18.08 -1.63 9.52
N ASP A 33 18.79 -0.52 9.68
CA ASP A 33 19.88 -0.42 10.64
C ASP A 33 19.42 0.23 11.94
N TYR A 34 18.86 -0.55 12.83
CA TYR A 34 18.44 -0.08 14.16
C TYR A 34 19.60 0.32 15.07
N LYS A 35 20.83 -0.14 14.79
CA LYS A 35 22.02 0.33 15.55
C LYS A 35 22.27 1.81 15.27
N TYR A 36 21.98 2.25 14.06
CA TYR A 36 22.11 3.64 13.64
C TYR A 36 20.88 4.48 13.98
N THR A 37 19.70 3.98 13.69
CA THR A 37 18.44 4.74 13.84
C THR A 37 17.89 4.71 15.26
N GLY A 38 18.30 3.72 16.07
CA GLY A 38 17.60 3.39 17.30
C GLY A 38 16.20 2.84 17.03
N GLY A 39 15.43 2.67 18.09
CA GLY A 39 14.04 2.24 18.02
C GLY A 39 13.81 0.78 17.59
N SER A 40 12.66 0.52 17.00
CA SER A 40 12.22 -0.79 16.54
C SER A 40 11.25 -0.65 15.35
N SER A 41 10.62 -1.76 14.93
CA SER A 41 9.52 -1.76 13.94
C SER A 41 8.33 -0.89 14.36
N GLU A 42 8.17 -0.61 15.64
CA GLU A 42 7.13 0.27 16.18
C GLU A 42 7.50 1.77 16.12
N GLY A 43 8.68 2.10 15.61
CA GLY A 43 9.19 3.46 15.51
C GLY A 43 10.18 3.83 16.61
N ASN A 44 10.02 5.02 17.20
CA ASN A 44 10.93 5.58 18.21
C ASN A 44 12.40 5.65 17.75
N LEU A 45 12.61 6.14 16.53
CA LEU A 45 13.91 6.19 15.83
C LEU A 45 14.79 7.33 16.39
N ILE A 46 15.08 7.30 17.67
CA ILE A 46 15.74 8.39 18.43
C ILE A 46 17.13 8.75 17.87
N GLY A 47 17.82 7.81 17.25
CA GLY A 47 19.11 8.04 16.61
C GLY A 47 19.04 8.96 15.40
N LEU A 48 17.83 9.31 14.92
CA LEU A 48 17.64 10.27 13.82
C LEU A 48 17.50 11.72 14.27
N LYS A 49 17.43 11.97 15.58
CA LYS A 49 17.36 13.35 16.12
C LYS A 49 18.57 14.17 15.67
N GLY A 50 18.30 15.41 15.22
CA GLY A 50 19.34 16.30 14.68
C GLY A 50 19.97 15.85 13.37
N LYS A 51 19.31 14.93 12.63
CA LYS A 51 19.79 14.46 11.34
C LYS A 51 18.85 14.84 10.22
N LYS A 52 19.44 15.21 9.07
CA LYS A 52 18.74 15.37 7.80
C LYS A 52 18.70 14.00 7.12
N VAL A 53 17.49 13.51 6.86
CA VAL A 53 17.26 12.17 6.31
C VAL A 53 16.65 12.27 4.92
N ALA A 54 17.12 11.45 4.00
CA ALA A 54 16.57 11.32 2.66
C ALA A 54 15.98 9.92 2.46
N VAL A 55 14.76 9.85 1.94
CA VAL A 55 14.09 8.62 1.52
C VAL A 55 13.93 8.65 0.01
N ILE A 56 14.42 7.63 -0.68
CA ILE A 56 14.31 7.51 -2.14
C ILE A 56 13.23 6.48 -2.46
N GLY A 57 12.13 6.95 -3.05
CA GLY A 57 10.97 6.15 -3.40
C GLY A 57 9.78 6.37 -2.46
N THR A 58 8.57 6.16 -3.00
CA THR A 58 7.29 6.38 -2.31
C THR A 58 6.34 5.18 -2.42
N GLY A 59 6.88 3.99 -2.59
CA GLY A 59 6.09 2.75 -2.58
C GLY A 59 5.64 2.35 -1.17
N ALA A 60 4.98 1.21 -1.05
CA ALA A 60 4.36 0.72 0.19
C ALA A 60 5.29 0.72 1.41
N THR A 61 6.57 0.47 1.22
CA THR A 61 7.57 0.54 2.30
C THR A 61 7.78 1.98 2.79
N ALA A 62 7.89 2.93 1.87
CA ALA A 62 8.07 4.34 2.22
C ALA A 62 6.83 4.90 2.92
N VAL A 63 5.62 4.54 2.48
CA VAL A 63 4.36 4.92 3.13
C VAL A 63 4.35 4.55 4.61
N GLN A 64 4.93 3.41 4.97
CA GLN A 64 5.04 2.97 6.35
C GLN A 64 6.21 3.62 7.11
N ALA A 65 7.36 3.83 6.46
CA ALA A 65 8.57 4.32 7.11
C ALA A 65 8.59 5.85 7.29
N VAL A 66 8.13 6.61 6.30
CA VAL A 66 8.19 8.08 6.27
C VAL A 66 7.55 8.74 7.50
N PRO A 67 6.36 8.34 7.98
CA PRO A 67 5.77 8.94 9.18
C PRO A 67 6.60 8.75 10.45
N HIS A 68 7.29 7.60 10.58
CA HIS A 68 8.16 7.33 11.73
C HIS A 68 9.47 8.11 11.66
N ILE A 69 10.04 8.25 10.46
CA ILE A 69 11.25 9.05 10.23
C ILE A 69 10.95 10.52 10.47
N GLY A 70 9.85 11.06 9.90
CA GLY A 70 9.47 12.46 10.02
C GLY A 70 9.21 12.92 11.44
N LYS A 71 8.77 12.02 12.34
CA LYS A 71 8.61 12.33 13.76
C LYS A 71 9.94 12.54 14.51
N MET A 72 11.05 12.02 13.99
CA MET A 72 12.32 11.97 14.70
C MET A 72 13.45 12.73 14.03
N ALA A 73 13.47 12.80 12.71
CA ALA A 73 14.48 13.53 11.95
C ALA A 73 14.32 15.05 12.16
N GLU A 74 15.40 15.79 12.05
CA GLU A 74 15.39 17.26 12.01
C GLU A 74 14.76 17.75 10.70
N GLU A 75 15.18 17.15 9.59
CA GLU A 75 14.59 17.38 8.26
C GLU A 75 14.43 16.04 7.54
N LEU A 76 13.34 15.90 6.80
CA LEU A 76 13.08 14.73 5.98
C LEU A 76 12.85 15.14 4.52
N PHE A 77 13.65 14.57 3.61
CA PHE A 77 13.52 14.74 2.17
C PHE A 77 13.01 13.45 1.56
N VAL A 78 11.88 13.50 0.85
CA VAL A 78 11.31 12.34 0.17
C VAL A 78 11.42 12.54 -1.34
N PHE A 79 12.18 11.68 -2.00
CA PHE A 79 12.40 11.74 -3.45
C PHE A 79 11.45 10.80 -4.16
N GLN A 80 10.58 11.36 -4.98
CA GLN A 80 9.53 10.66 -5.70
C GLN A 80 9.71 10.84 -7.21
N ARG A 81 9.63 9.75 -7.96
CA ARG A 81 9.60 9.78 -9.43
C ARG A 81 8.15 9.82 -9.94
N THR A 82 7.34 8.89 -9.46
CA THR A 82 5.94 8.75 -9.82
C THR A 82 5.12 8.76 -8.54
N PRO A 83 4.13 9.63 -8.40
CA PRO A 83 3.24 9.64 -7.25
C PRO A 83 2.54 8.30 -7.09
N SER A 84 2.46 7.81 -5.85
CA SER A 84 1.65 6.67 -5.50
C SER A 84 0.34 7.14 -4.89
N SER A 85 -0.76 6.52 -5.24
CA SER A 85 -2.02 6.71 -4.54
C SER A 85 -1.91 6.14 -3.13
N ILE A 86 -2.30 6.91 -2.12
CA ILE A 86 -2.24 6.49 -0.71
C ILE A 86 -3.65 6.61 -0.16
N ASP A 87 -4.30 5.47 -0.02
CA ASP A 87 -5.63 5.36 0.55
C ASP A 87 -5.59 5.02 2.04
N GLU A 88 -6.72 5.15 2.69
CA GLU A 88 -6.89 4.82 4.10
C GLU A 88 -6.95 3.30 4.29
N ARG A 89 -6.11 2.78 5.18
CA ARG A 89 -6.07 1.35 5.44
C ARG A 89 -7.26 0.85 6.25
N ASN A 90 -7.87 1.72 7.06
CA ASN A 90 -8.96 1.37 7.98
C ASN A 90 -8.61 0.18 8.91
N ASN A 91 -7.33 0.10 9.31
CA ASN A 91 -6.88 -1.00 10.14
C ASN A 91 -7.52 -0.93 11.54
N ARG A 92 -8.08 -2.05 11.99
CA ARG A 92 -8.77 -2.15 13.27
C ARG A 92 -8.40 -3.43 14.00
N PRO A 93 -8.53 -3.47 15.34
CA PRO A 93 -8.38 -4.72 16.08
C PRO A 93 -9.35 -5.79 15.58
N THR A 94 -8.92 -7.04 15.61
CA THR A 94 -9.77 -8.16 15.24
C THR A 94 -10.96 -8.28 16.19
N ASP A 95 -12.18 -8.29 15.66
CA ASP A 95 -13.37 -8.53 16.46
C ASP A 95 -13.34 -9.95 17.05
N LYS A 96 -13.45 -10.02 18.39
CA LYS A 96 -13.35 -11.30 19.08
C LYS A 96 -14.52 -12.24 18.78
N LYS A 97 -15.75 -11.71 18.64
CA LYS A 97 -16.92 -12.52 18.32
C LYS A 97 -16.81 -13.11 16.93
N TRP A 98 -16.31 -12.32 15.98
CA TRP A 98 -16.04 -12.78 14.63
C TRP A 98 -14.96 -13.87 14.64
N SER A 99 -13.82 -13.66 15.33
CA SER A 99 -12.76 -14.66 15.37
C SER A 99 -13.19 -15.98 16.03
N ASP A 100 -14.01 -15.90 17.08
CA ASP A 100 -14.54 -17.07 17.79
C ASP A 100 -15.61 -17.83 16.96
N SER A 101 -16.21 -17.19 15.97
CA SER A 101 -17.20 -17.79 15.06
C SER A 101 -16.58 -18.55 13.87
N LEU A 102 -15.27 -18.38 13.65
CA LEU A 102 -14.58 -18.98 12.52
C LEU A 102 -14.54 -20.51 12.64
N LYS A 103 -14.87 -21.19 11.54
CA LYS A 103 -14.87 -22.67 11.46
C LYS A 103 -13.56 -23.17 10.83
N GLN A 104 -13.28 -24.45 11.01
CA GLN A 104 -12.14 -25.07 10.33
C GLN A 104 -12.24 -24.87 8.81
N GLY A 105 -11.15 -24.42 8.19
CA GLY A 105 -11.06 -24.18 6.75
C GLY A 105 -11.32 -22.72 6.32
N TRP A 106 -11.68 -21.83 7.23
CA TRP A 106 -11.98 -20.43 6.94
C TRP A 106 -10.87 -19.70 6.18
N GLN A 107 -9.60 -20.02 6.44
CA GLN A 107 -8.47 -19.40 5.73
C GLN A 107 -8.49 -19.75 4.24
N LYS A 108 -8.77 -21.03 3.91
CA LYS A 108 -8.86 -21.46 2.52
C LYS A 108 -10.04 -20.82 1.82
N GLU A 109 -11.20 -20.81 2.47
CA GLU A 109 -12.43 -20.17 1.95
C GLU A 109 -12.19 -18.69 1.63
N ARG A 110 -11.61 -17.95 2.58
CA ARG A 110 -11.29 -16.53 2.41
C ARG A 110 -10.25 -16.29 1.31
N MET A 111 -9.24 -17.15 1.20
CA MET A 111 -8.22 -17.07 0.15
C MET A 111 -8.81 -17.36 -1.23
N ASP A 112 -9.65 -18.38 -1.35
CA ASP A 112 -10.31 -18.73 -2.61
C ASP A 112 -11.26 -17.61 -3.05
N ASN A 113 -12.05 -17.06 -2.11
CA ASN A 113 -12.91 -15.90 -2.33
C ASN A 113 -12.10 -14.69 -2.85
N PHE A 114 -11.02 -14.32 -2.16
CA PHE A 114 -10.14 -13.23 -2.58
C PHE A 114 -9.56 -13.47 -3.98
N ASN A 115 -9.01 -14.65 -4.22
CA ASN A 115 -8.41 -14.99 -5.52
C ASN A 115 -9.42 -14.92 -6.66
N THR A 116 -10.65 -15.37 -6.42
CA THR A 116 -11.75 -15.28 -7.41
C THR A 116 -12.07 -13.83 -7.71
N LEU A 117 -12.28 -13.01 -6.69
CA LEU A 117 -12.59 -11.59 -6.86
C LEU A 117 -11.49 -10.84 -7.61
N VAL A 118 -10.23 -10.93 -7.17
CA VAL A 118 -9.14 -10.18 -7.82
C VAL A 118 -8.79 -10.69 -9.22
N SER A 119 -9.26 -11.88 -9.60
CA SER A 119 -9.17 -12.41 -10.95
C SER A 119 -10.35 -12.04 -11.84
N GLY A 120 -11.28 -11.20 -11.37
CA GLY A 120 -12.46 -10.76 -12.11
C GLY A 120 -13.62 -11.75 -12.08
N GLY A 121 -13.58 -12.76 -11.20
CA GLY A 121 -14.69 -13.67 -10.97
C GLY A 121 -15.73 -13.09 -10.02
N PHE A 122 -16.93 -13.68 -10.03
CA PHE A 122 -18.03 -13.28 -9.17
C PHE A 122 -18.06 -14.07 -7.86
N GLN A 123 -18.41 -13.40 -6.78
CA GLN A 123 -18.70 -13.99 -5.47
C GLN A 123 -19.90 -13.24 -4.85
N ASP A 124 -20.78 -13.96 -4.18
CA ASP A 124 -21.96 -13.37 -3.51
C ASP A 124 -21.58 -12.46 -2.34
N GLU A 125 -20.45 -12.76 -1.70
CA GLU A 125 -19.93 -11.99 -0.57
C GLU A 125 -18.41 -11.78 -0.72
N ASP A 126 -17.96 -10.57 -0.39
CA ASP A 126 -16.54 -10.24 -0.27
C ASP A 126 -16.09 -10.48 1.18
N LEU A 127 -15.46 -11.63 1.41
CA LEU A 127 -14.97 -12.03 2.74
C LEU A 127 -13.77 -11.22 3.24
N VAL A 128 -13.10 -10.48 2.36
CA VAL A 128 -11.97 -9.59 2.70
C VAL A 128 -12.46 -8.18 2.98
N ASN A 129 -13.26 -7.62 2.08
CA ASN A 129 -13.91 -6.32 2.19
C ASN A 129 -12.97 -5.20 2.65
N ASP A 130 -11.87 -5.02 1.92
CA ASP A 130 -10.88 -3.96 2.15
C ASP A 130 -10.47 -3.28 0.84
N GLY A 131 -9.46 -2.39 0.90
CA GLY A 131 -8.98 -1.65 -0.26
C GLY A 131 -8.44 -2.51 -1.40
N TRP A 132 -8.15 -3.79 -1.19
CA TRP A 132 -7.72 -4.71 -2.25
C TRP A 132 -8.87 -5.19 -3.12
N THR A 133 -10.05 -5.31 -2.54
CA THR A 133 -11.24 -5.79 -3.25
C THR A 133 -12.20 -4.66 -3.63
N ASP A 134 -11.99 -3.44 -3.13
CA ASP A 134 -12.85 -2.28 -3.31
C ASP A 134 -13.09 -1.93 -4.79
N ILE A 135 -12.04 -1.82 -5.59
CA ILE A 135 -12.15 -1.50 -7.04
C ILE A 135 -12.91 -2.59 -7.78
N ILE A 136 -12.62 -3.86 -7.46
CA ILE A 136 -13.27 -5.01 -8.11
C ILE A 136 -14.76 -5.06 -7.76
N ARG A 137 -15.12 -4.78 -6.51
CA ARG A 137 -16.52 -4.70 -6.09
C ARG A 137 -17.26 -3.59 -6.82
N ASN A 138 -16.66 -2.40 -6.95
CA ASN A 138 -17.27 -1.29 -7.67
C ASN A 138 -17.46 -1.60 -9.16
N LEU A 139 -16.50 -2.30 -9.77
CA LEU A 139 -16.62 -2.81 -11.15
C LEU A 139 -17.76 -3.83 -11.28
N ALA A 140 -17.89 -4.77 -10.35
CA ALA A 140 -18.95 -5.77 -10.35
C ALA A 140 -20.32 -5.12 -10.23
N ILE A 141 -20.48 -4.12 -9.38
CA ILE A 141 -21.71 -3.34 -9.23
C ILE A 141 -22.04 -2.59 -10.53
N ALA A 142 -21.06 -1.93 -11.13
CA ALA A 142 -21.23 -1.23 -12.40
C ALA A 142 -21.61 -2.20 -13.54
N PHE A 143 -21.08 -3.42 -13.51
CA PHE A 143 -21.44 -4.49 -14.44
C PHE A 143 -22.89 -4.92 -14.31
N LEU A 144 -23.38 -5.14 -13.09
CA LEU A 144 -24.75 -5.55 -12.82
C LEU A 144 -25.79 -4.49 -13.25
N HIS A 145 -25.41 -3.21 -13.26
CA HIS A 145 -26.28 -2.12 -13.70
C HIS A 145 -26.27 -1.88 -15.21
N ASN A 146 -25.35 -2.50 -15.97
CA ASN A 146 -25.22 -2.41 -17.42
C ASN A 146 -25.67 -3.70 -18.13
N THR A 147 -26.89 -4.18 -17.86
CA THR A 147 -27.41 -5.47 -18.33
C THR A 147 -27.86 -5.50 -19.79
N ASP A 148 -27.69 -4.43 -20.58
CA ASP A 148 -28.17 -4.33 -21.95
C ASP A 148 -27.08 -4.65 -22.99
N GLY A 149 -26.63 -5.91 -23.06
CA GLY A 149 -25.86 -6.40 -24.20
C GLY A 149 -24.55 -7.10 -23.87
N GLU A 150 -23.94 -7.72 -24.90
CA GLU A 150 -22.62 -8.35 -24.79
C GLU A 150 -21.54 -7.32 -24.43
N MET A 151 -20.81 -7.57 -23.35
CA MET A 151 -19.73 -6.72 -22.88
C MET A 151 -18.54 -6.84 -23.83
N SER A 152 -18.29 -5.83 -24.67
CA SER A 152 -17.08 -5.78 -25.46
C SER A 152 -15.84 -5.55 -24.56
N HIS A 153 -14.69 -6.03 -25.00
CA HIS A 153 -13.42 -5.80 -24.32
C HIS A 153 -13.14 -4.29 -24.12
N GLU A 154 -13.46 -3.48 -25.13
CA GLU A 154 -13.29 -2.04 -25.12
C GLU A 154 -14.16 -1.37 -24.02
N LYS A 155 -15.42 -1.76 -23.90
CA LYS A 155 -16.32 -1.26 -22.86
C LYS A 155 -15.89 -1.68 -21.45
N LEU A 156 -15.34 -2.89 -21.29
CA LEU A 156 -14.76 -3.33 -20.03
C LEU A 156 -13.55 -2.47 -19.63
N MET A 157 -12.64 -2.20 -20.56
CA MET A 157 -11.49 -1.33 -20.30
C MET A 157 -11.90 0.08 -19.93
N GLU A 158 -12.86 0.68 -20.62
CA GLU A 158 -13.42 2.00 -20.29
C GLU A 158 -14.03 2.03 -18.87
N MET A 159 -14.75 0.99 -18.49
CA MET A 159 -15.30 0.89 -17.13
C MET A 159 -14.20 0.77 -16.07
N MET A 160 -13.14 0.02 -16.33
CA MET A 160 -11.99 -0.09 -15.44
C MET A 160 -11.27 1.25 -15.29
N GLU A 161 -11.02 1.96 -16.37
CA GLU A 161 -10.42 3.30 -16.35
C GLU A 161 -11.28 4.30 -15.58
N ASN A 162 -12.58 4.28 -15.77
CA ASN A 162 -13.51 5.14 -15.01
C ASN A 162 -13.54 4.82 -13.51
N ALA A 163 -13.51 3.53 -13.14
CA ALA A 163 -13.48 3.14 -11.73
C ALA A 163 -12.17 3.56 -11.05
N ASP A 164 -11.04 3.40 -11.74
CA ASP A 164 -9.73 3.86 -11.27
C ASP A 164 -9.70 5.39 -11.13
N TYR A 165 -10.19 6.12 -12.14
CA TYR A 165 -10.31 7.57 -12.10
C TYR A 165 -11.13 8.06 -10.89
N GLN A 166 -12.31 7.48 -10.68
CA GLN A 166 -13.16 7.83 -9.53
C GLN A 166 -12.46 7.58 -8.19
N LYS A 167 -11.74 6.47 -8.07
CA LYS A 167 -10.97 6.16 -6.87
C LYS A 167 -9.84 7.16 -6.66
N MET A 168 -9.14 7.55 -7.71
CA MET A 168 -8.07 8.54 -7.65
C MET A 168 -8.58 9.92 -7.25
N GLU A 169 -9.76 10.33 -7.74
CA GLU A 169 -10.39 11.60 -7.32
C GLU A 169 -10.80 11.59 -5.85
N GLN A 170 -11.29 10.48 -5.32
CA GLN A 170 -11.57 10.34 -3.88
C GLN A 170 -10.30 10.51 -3.04
N ILE A 171 -9.20 9.86 -3.44
CA ILE A 171 -7.91 9.96 -2.74
C ILE A 171 -7.36 11.38 -2.82
N ARG A 172 -7.51 12.05 -3.97
CA ARG A 172 -7.09 13.45 -4.15
C ARG A 172 -7.89 14.40 -3.26
N ALA A 173 -9.21 14.27 -3.22
CA ALA A 173 -10.06 15.06 -2.34
C ALA A 173 -9.67 14.89 -0.87
N ARG A 174 -9.46 13.64 -0.43
CA ARG A 174 -8.97 13.34 0.92
C ARG A 174 -7.61 13.98 1.22
N ALA A 175 -6.68 13.94 0.27
CA ALA A 175 -5.38 14.59 0.44
C ALA A 175 -5.53 16.11 0.61
N GLN A 176 -6.40 16.78 -0.14
CA GLN A 176 -6.69 18.20 -0.01
C GLN A 176 -7.30 18.56 1.35
N GLU A 177 -8.15 17.69 1.93
CA GLU A 177 -8.71 17.93 3.26
C GLU A 177 -7.67 17.79 4.38
N LEU A 178 -6.70 16.89 4.21
CA LEU A 178 -5.72 16.56 5.26
C LEU A 178 -4.45 17.41 5.21
N VAL A 179 -4.09 17.91 4.04
CA VAL A 179 -2.87 18.67 3.80
C VAL A 179 -3.24 20.14 3.68
N ASN A 180 -2.99 20.91 4.74
CA ASN A 180 -3.19 22.35 4.78
C ASN A 180 -1.90 23.09 4.33
N ASP A 181 -1.42 22.79 3.13
CA ASP A 181 -0.25 23.43 2.53
C ASP A 181 -0.71 24.20 1.29
N GLU A 182 -0.54 25.53 1.30
CA GLU A 182 -0.93 26.43 0.22
C GLU A 182 0.17 26.58 -0.86
N SER A 183 1.26 25.80 -0.80
CA SER A 183 2.41 25.92 -1.71
C SER A 183 2.28 25.09 -2.98
#